data_f6271f896759e6fab39966d4b5465814
#
_entry.id   f6271f896759e6fab39966d4b5465814
#
_cell.length_a   1.000
_cell.length_b   1.000
_cell.length_c   1.000
_cell.angle_alpha   90.00
_cell.angle_beta   90.00
_cell.angle_gamma   90.00
#
_symmetry.space_group_name_H-M   'P 1'
#
loop_
_entity.id
_entity.type
_entity.pdbx_description
1 polymer ?
#
loop_
_entity_poly.entity_id
_entity_poly.type
_entity_poly.pdbx_seq_one_letter_code
_entity_poly.pdbx_strand_id
1 'polypeptide(L)'
;MSDDDKVVEVCELKYSKATSRPARWVLAVRDDSDIQSAKDMDGMTVATELPITTARFFEEQGVNVNVEYSWGTTEVKAKGKLVDGIVDITETGSSLRANNLKIVDTIMESTTRFIANKEAWEDPVRRAKIESIALLLQAAIDGKDKVGLKANIPRATLDECIALMPAETAPTVADLTDSEFVSAEIVCTAVAGREITPKLYALGARGILMYPLNVVVH
;
A
#
# COMPACT_ATOMS: atom_id res chain seq x y z
N MET A 1 -16.13 3.59 -16.74
CA MET A 1 -15.64 2.33 -17.32
C MET A 1 -14.41 2.67 -18.12
N SER A 2 -13.24 2.19 -17.73
CA SER A 2 -12.11 2.14 -18.63
C SER A 2 -12.53 1.26 -19.80
N ASP A 3 -12.28 1.73 -21.00
CA ASP A 3 -12.38 0.92 -22.22
C ASP A 3 -11.24 -0.11 -22.07
N ASP A 4 -11.53 -1.27 -21.46
CA ASP A 4 -10.55 -2.32 -21.14
C ASP A 4 -9.77 -2.79 -22.38
N ASP A 5 -10.30 -2.46 -23.56
CA ASP A 5 -9.67 -2.73 -24.85
C ASP A 5 -8.53 -1.78 -25.24
N LYS A 6 -8.31 -0.67 -24.53
CA LYS A 6 -7.30 0.34 -24.92
C LYS A 6 -6.03 0.34 -24.09
N VAL A 7 -6.03 -0.32 -22.97
CA VAL A 7 -4.90 -0.33 -22.03
C VAL A 7 -4.46 -1.74 -21.67
N VAL A 8 -3.20 -1.89 -21.34
CA VAL A 8 -2.59 -3.10 -20.77
C VAL A 8 -2.17 -2.80 -19.37
N GLU A 9 -2.55 -3.64 -18.41
CA GLU A 9 -2.01 -3.58 -17.06
C GLU A 9 -0.57 -4.14 -17.08
N VAL A 10 0.38 -3.31 -16.67
CA VAL A 10 1.81 -3.65 -16.63
C VAL A 10 2.17 -4.25 -15.28
N CYS A 11 1.82 -3.56 -14.20
CA CYS A 11 2.01 -4.06 -12.84
C CYS A 11 1.09 -3.37 -11.82
N GLU A 12 0.91 -4.04 -10.69
CA GLU A 12 0.25 -3.47 -9.52
C GLU A 12 1.27 -2.74 -8.65
N LEU A 13 0.95 -1.53 -8.22
CA LEU A 13 1.77 -0.71 -7.35
C LEU A 13 1.09 -0.62 -5.97
N LYS A 14 1.49 -1.50 -5.06
CA LYS A 14 0.91 -1.56 -3.70
C LYS A 14 1.51 -0.50 -2.79
N TYR A 15 1.06 0.73 -2.96
CA TYR A 15 1.45 1.78 -2.03
C TYR A 15 0.24 2.65 -1.68
N SER A 16 0.29 3.29 -0.52
CA SER A 16 -0.65 4.33 -0.11
C SER A 16 0.05 5.38 0.76
N LYS A 17 -0.64 6.49 1.02
CA LYS A 17 -0.06 7.59 1.81
C LYS A 17 0.19 7.23 3.27
N ALA A 18 -0.65 6.40 3.86
CA ALA A 18 -0.65 6.10 5.28
C ALA A 18 -0.34 4.63 5.61
N THR A 19 -0.71 3.71 4.70
CA THR A 19 -0.57 2.28 4.92
C THR A 19 -0.22 1.59 3.60
N SER A 20 0.19 0.33 3.64
CA SER A 20 0.34 -0.50 2.42
C SER A 20 -0.95 -1.26 2.07
N ARG A 21 -2.10 -0.83 2.60
CA ARG A 21 -3.40 -1.46 2.34
C ARG A 21 -4.05 -0.87 1.09
N PRO A 22 -4.87 -1.65 0.38
CA PRO A 22 -5.71 -1.14 -0.69
C PRO A 22 -6.60 0.01 -0.21
N ALA A 23 -6.81 0.99 -1.06
CA ALA A 23 -7.88 1.96 -0.84
C ALA A 23 -9.23 1.26 -1.06
N ARG A 24 -10.24 1.65 -0.29
CA ARG A 24 -11.60 1.10 -0.41
C ARG A 24 -12.58 2.20 -0.77
N TRP A 25 -13.44 1.94 -1.72
CA TRP A 25 -14.64 2.72 -1.93
C TRP A 25 -15.73 2.15 -1.02
N VAL A 26 -16.21 2.97 -0.11
CA VAL A 26 -17.11 2.55 0.95
C VAL A 26 -18.41 3.36 0.93
N LEU A 27 -19.50 2.68 1.26
CA LEU A 27 -20.77 3.36 1.60
C LEU A 27 -20.67 3.83 3.05
N ALA A 28 -20.80 5.11 3.25
CA ALA A 28 -20.80 5.72 4.57
C ALA A 28 -22.05 6.58 4.77
N VAL A 29 -22.60 6.51 5.98
CA VAL A 29 -23.78 7.24 6.41
C VAL A 29 -23.48 7.96 7.71
N ARG A 30 -24.34 8.88 8.17
CA ARG A 30 -24.16 9.49 9.48
C ARG A 30 -24.15 8.44 10.58
N ASP A 31 -23.34 8.64 11.58
CA ASP A 31 -23.20 7.73 12.72
C ASP A 31 -24.48 7.66 13.58
N ASP A 32 -25.31 8.73 13.58
CA ASP A 32 -26.62 8.82 14.22
C ASP A 32 -27.77 8.18 13.39
N SER A 33 -27.49 7.61 12.23
CA SER A 33 -28.46 7.00 11.33
C SER A 33 -28.75 5.54 11.74
N ASP A 34 -29.99 5.08 11.53
CA ASP A 34 -30.42 3.69 11.73
C ASP A 34 -29.95 2.75 10.61
N ILE A 35 -29.37 3.29 9.52
CA ILE A 35 -28.88 2.53 8.37
C ILE A 35 -27.68 1.66 8.80
N GLN A 36 -27.75 0.36 8.54
CA GLN A 36 -26.71 -0.61 8.88
C GLN A 36 -26.05 -1.26 7.66
N SER A 37 -26.70 -1.20 6.51
CA SER A 37 -26.23 -1.85 5.26
C SER A 37 -26.75 -1.11 4.04
N ALA A 38 -26.24 -1.47 2.85
CA ALA A 38 -26.74 -0.96 1.59
C ALA A 38 -28.23 -1.26 1.36
N LYS A 39 -28.75 -2.34 1.93
CA LYS A 39 -30.16 -2.75 1.77
C LYS A 39 -31.15 -1.78 2.46
N ASP A 40 -30.69 -1.04 3.43
CA ASP A 40 -31.51 -0.07 4.15
C ASP A 40 -31.66 1.27 3.40
N MET A 41 -31.00 1.39 2.23
CA MET A 41 -30.91 2.63 1.45
C MET A 41 -32.02 2.78 0.39
N ASP A 42 -33.02 1.90 0.34
CA ASP A 42 -34.04 1.95 -0.71
C ASP A 42 -34.81 3.29 -0.73
N GLY A 43 -34.89 3.90 -1.89
CA GLY A 43 -35.50 5.23 -2.11
C GLY A 43 -34.66 6.42 -1.63
N MET A 44 -33.46 6.21 -1.08
CA MET A 44 -32.60 7.24 -0.52
C MET A 44 -31.63 7.84 -1.57
N THR A 45 -30.98 8.95 -1.18
CA THR A 45 -30.02 9.67 -2.04
C THR A 45 -28.57 9.41 -1.59
N VAL A 46 -27.71 9.04 -2.54
CA VAL A 46 -26.29 8.78 -2.33
C VAL A 46 -25.43 9.68 -3.21
N ALA A 47 -24.52 10.45 -2.62
CA ALA A 47 -23.58 11.28 -3.35
C ALA A 47 -22.23 10.58 -3.54
N THR A 48 -21.63 10.69 -4.73
CA THR A 48 -20.38 9.99 -5.07
C THR A 48 -19.66 10.60 -6.28
N GLU A 49 -18.35 10.37 -6.35
CA GLU A 49 -17.55 10.61 -7.57
C GLU A 49 -17.69 9.48 -8.62
N LEU A 50 -18.23 8.31 -8.22
CA LEU A 50 -18.38 7.11 -9.07
C LEU A 50 -19.86 6.75 -9.30
N PRO A 51 -20.67 7.59 -9.97
CA PRO A 51 -22.12 7.37 -10.06
C PRO A 51 -22.48 6.05 -10.76
N ILE A 52 -21.79 5.67 -11.83
CA ILE A 52 -22.06 4.44 -12.59
C ILE A 52 -21.76 3.19 -11.75
N THR A 53 -20.61 3.17 -11.08
CA THR A 53 -20.21 2.04 -10.23
C THR A 53 -21.11 1.91 -9.02
N THR A 54 -21.47 3.03 -8.40
CA THR A 54 -22.38 3.07 -7.26
C THR A 54 -23.78 2.59 -7.64
N ALA A 55 -24.34 3.08 -8.76
CA ALA A 55 -25.65 2.63 -9.24
C ALA A 55 -25.68 1.13 -9.49
N ARG A 56 -24.67 0.57 -10.16
CA ARG A 56 -24.54 -0.87 -10.39
C ARG A 56 -24.48 -1.68 -9.10
N PHE A 57 -23.70 -1.24 -8.11
CA PHE A 57 -23.60 -1.89 -6.82
C PHE A 57 -24.97 -2.04 -6.11
N PHE A 58 -25.80 -0.99 -6.14
CA PHE A 58 -27.13 -1.04 -5.55
C PHE A 58 -28.10 -1.86 -6.41
N GLU A 59 -28.03 -1.77 -7.74
CA GLU A 59 -28.83 -2.57 -8.66
C GLU A 59 -28.58 -4.08 -8.47
N GLU A 60 -27.31 -4.51 -8.31
CA GLU A 60 -26.93 -5.90 -8.03
C GLU A 60 -27.52 -6.43 -6.70
N GLN A 61 -27.81 -5.54 -5.76
CA GLN A 61 -28.46 -5.87 -4.49
C GLN A 61 -29.97 -5.71 -4.50
N GLY A 62 -30.55 -5.28 -5.62
CA GLY A 62 -32.00 -5.05 -5.75
C GLY A 62 -32.49 -3.83 -4.98
N VAL A 63 -31.63 -2.85 -4.71
CA VAL A 63 -31.94 -1.61 -3.98
C VAL A 63 -31.99 -0.43 -4.95
N ASN A 64 -33.03 0.36 -4.88
CA ASN A 64 -33.20 1.53 -5.74
C ASN A 64 -32.79 2.80 -5.00
N VAL A 65 -31.73 3.46 -5.44
CA VAL A 65 -31.22 4.71 -4.86
C VAL A 65 -31.13 5.81 -5.90
N ASN A 66 -31.29 7.06 -5.46
CA ASN A 66 -30.98 8.24 -6.27
C ASN A 66 -29.48 8.55 -6.15
N VAL A 67 -28.71 8.34 -7.21
CA VAL A 67 -27.26 8.58 -7.21
C VAL A 67 -26.95 9.96 -7.77
N GLU A 68 -26.35 10.82 -6.94
CA GLU A 68 -25.92 12.16 -7.32
C GLU A 68 -24.40 12.23 -7.51
N TYR A 69 -23.97 12.85 -8.60
CA TYR A 69 -22.55 13.16 -8.78
C TYR A 69 -22.10 14.22 -7.79
N SER A 70 -21.00 13.95 -7.09
CA SER A 70 -20.39 14.87 -6.14
C SER A 70 -18.87 14.76 -6.22
N TRP A 71 -18.21 15.88 -6.48
CA TRP A 71 -16.76 15.97 -6.50
C TRP A 71 -16.26 16.93 -5.43
N GLY A 72 -15.37 16.43 -4.56
CA GLY A 72 -14.83 17.18 -3.43
C GLY A 72 -15.87 17.44 -2.32
N THR A 73 -15.41 17.44 -1.08
CA THR A 73 -16.22 17.71 0.12
C THR A 73 -17.51 16.88 0.25
N THR A 74 -17.51 15.66 -0.29
CA THR A 74 -18.69 14.77 -0.31
C THR A 74 -19.15 14.44 1.12
N GLU A 75 -18.24 14.28 2.07
CA GLU A 75 -18.51 14.02 3.49
C GLU A 75 -19.35 15.15 4.14
N VAL A 76 -19.15 16.39 3.70
CA VAL A 76 -19.89 17.55 4.22
C VAL A 76 -21.36 17.49 3.82
N LYS A 77 -21.69 16.95 2.65
CA LYS A 77 -23.09 16.80 2.21
C LYS A 77 -23.88 15.84 3.11
N ALA A 78 -23.27 14.69 3.45
CA ALA A 78 -23.91 13.74 4.37
C ALA A 78 -24.05 14.34 5.78
N LYS A 79 -23.00 14.98 6.30
CA LYS A 79 -23.04 15.69 7.59
C LYS A 79 -24.12 16.77 7.61
N GLY A 80 -24.28 17.53 6.52
CA GLY A 80 -25.28 18.58 6.36
C GLY A 80 -26.71 18.07 6.09
N LYS A 81 -26.95 16.76 6.06
CA LYS A 81 -28.24 16.13 5.75
C LYS A 81 -28.79 16.48 4.36
N LEU A 82 -27.90 16.78 3.41
CA LEU A 82 -28.28 17.03 2.01
C LEU A 82 -28.47 15.73 1.24
N VAL A 83 -27.80 14.65 1.70
CA VAL A 83 -27.92 13.29 1.18
C VAL A 83 -27.97 12.31 2.35
N ASP A 84 -28.48 11.11 2.12
CA ASP A 84 -28.65 10.08 3.15
C ASP A 84 -27.34 9.29 3.36
N GLY A 85 -26.58 9.10 2.28
CA GLY A 85 -25.29 8.41 2.31
C GLY A 85 -24.32 8.96 1.27
N ILE A 86 -23.09 8.55 1.39
CA ILE A 86 -22.04 8.84 0.41
C ILE A 86 -21.28 7.57 0.05
N VAL A 87 -20.77 7.53 -1.17
CA VAL A 87 -19.73 6.57 -1.56
C VAL A 87 -18.45 7.33 -1.81
N ASP A 88 -17.44 7.06 -0.99
CA ASP A 88 -16.19 7.78 -1.00
C ASP A 88 -15.00 6.83 -0.80
N ILE A 89 -13.80 7.29 -1.23
CA ILE A 89 -12.57 6.51 -1.11
C ILE A 89 -11.92 6.70 0.26
N THR A 90 -11.48 5.63 0.87
CA THR A 90 -10.75 5.70 2.14
C THR A 90 -9.74 4.56 2.29
N GLU A 91 -8.65 4.82 2.99
CA GLU A 91 -7.72 3.79 3.46
C GLU A 91 -8.05 3.37 4.90
N THR A 92 -8.17 4.34 5.79
CA THR A 92 -8.30 4.12 7.25
C THR A 92 -9.66 4.47 7.81
N GLY A 93 -10.50 5.14 7.05
CA GLY A 93 -11.78 5.68 7.50
C GLY A 93 -11.66 6.91 8.42
N SER A 94 -10.46 7.49 8.58
CA SER A 94 -10.24 8.59 9.53
C SER A 94 -10.99 9.87 9.16
N SER A 95 -11.01 10.23 7.86
CA SER A 95 -11.77 11.40 7.35
C SER A 95 -13.27 11.22 7.60
N LEU A 96 -13.81 10.04 7.32
CA LEU A 96 -15.24 9.73 7.54
C LEU A 96 -15.60 9.87 9.03
N ARG A 97 -14.82 9.25 9.92
CA ARG A 97 -15.04 9.37 11.38
C ARG A 97 -14.94 10.80 11.88
N ALA A 98 -13.99 11.59 11.37
CA ALA A 98 -13.85 13.01 11.71
C ALA A 98 -15.07 13.86 11.29
N ASN A 99 -15.85 13.38 10.32
CA ASN A 99 -17.09 13.99 9.87
C ASN A 99 -18.35 13.33 10.46
N ASN A 100 -18.23 12.50 11.51
CA ASN A 100 -19.32 11.77 12.16
C ASN A 100 -20.05 10.83 11.18
N LEU A 101 -19.27 10.12 10.34
CA LEU A 101 -19.78 9.12 9.42
C LEU A 101 -19.29 7.74 9.80
N LYS A 102 -20.17 6.75 9.73
CA LYS A 102 -19.86 5.33 9.87
C LYS A 102 -19.88 4.64 8.50
N ILE A 103 -18.96 3.71 8.30
CA ILE A 103 -18.93 2.82 7.12
C ILE A 103 -19.94 1.72 7.36
N VAL A 104 -20.85 1.50 6.42
CA VAL A 104 -21.88 0.45 6.48
C VAL A 104 -21.65 -0.65 5.44
N ASP A 105 -20.94 -0.33 4.34
CA ASP A 105 -20.57 -1.33 3.33
C ASP A 105 -19.30 -0.96 2.59
N THR A 106 -18.70 -1.94 1.90
CA THR A 106 -17.56 -1.74 1.00
C THR A 106 -17.98 -2.07 -0.42
N ILE A 107 -17.90 -1.09 -1.32
CA ILE A 107 -18.30 -1.24 -2.73
C ILE A 107 -17.23 -1.96 -3.53
N MET A 108 -15.97 -1.54 -3.37
CA MET A 108 -14.82 -2.18 -3.99
C MET A 108 -13.52 -1.81 -3.29
N GLU A 109 -12.52 -2.66 -3.46
CA GLU A 109 -11.13 -2.34 -3.14
C GLU A 109 -10.39 -1.91 -4.40
N SER A 110 -9.48 -0.97 -4.25
CA SER A 110 -8.71 -0.41 -5.36
C SER A 110 -7.24 -0.27 -4.98
N THR A 111 -6.38 -0.66 -5.89
CA THR A 111 -4.94 -0.45 -5.81
C THR A 111 -4.47 0.34 -7.02
N THR A 112 -3.35 1.03 -6.88
CA THR A 112 -2.75 1.75 -8.01
C THR A 112 -2.21 0.74 -9.02
N ARG A 113 -2.51 0.96 -10.31
CA ARG A 113 -2.02 0.15 -11.42
C ARG A 113 -1.16 1.00 -12.34
N PHE A 114 -0.01 0.47 -12.74
CA PHE A 114 0.75 1.01 -13.85
C PHE A 114 0.21 0.41 -15.14
N ILE A 115 -0.31 1.26 -16.01
CA ILE A 115 -0.93 0.85 -17.26
C ILE A 115 -0.19 1.44 -18.45
N ALA A 116 -0.27 0.77 -19.58
CA ALA A 116 0.27 1.25 -20.85
C ALA A 116 -0.81 1.24 -21.94
N ASN A 117 -0.67 2.12 -22.93
CA ASN A 117 -1.45 2.04 -24.15
C ASN A 117 -1.05 0.79 -24.94
N LYS A 118 -2.01 0.09 -25.57
CA LYS A 118 -1.78 -1.15 -26.33
C LYS A 118 -0.76 -0.97 -27.44
N GLU A 119 -0.85 0.10 -28.24
CA GLU A 119 0.08 0.35 -29.33
C GLU A 119 1.53 0.54 -28.81
N ALA A 120 1.68 1.23 -27.68
CA ALA A 120 2.98 1.39 -27.04
C ALA A 120 3.52 0.07 -26.46
N TRP A 121 2.63 -0.82 -26.00
CA TRP A 121 2.98 -2.13 -25.48
C TRP A 121 3.39 -3.12 -26.58
N GLU A 122 2.81 -2.99 -27.77
CA GLU A 122 3.14 -3.82 -28.95
C GLU A 122 4.47 -3.41 -29.59
N ASP A 123 4.91 -2.16 -29.43
CA ASP A 123 6.21 -1.66 -29.91
C ASP A 123 7.34 -2.17 -28.98
N PRO A 124 8.28 -2.99 -29.46
CA PRO A 124 9.33 -3.58 -28.62
C PRO A 124 10.22 -2.56 -27.89
N VAL A 125 10.49 -1.40 -28.52
CA VAL A 125 11.36 -0.36 -27.95
C VAL A 125 10.64 0.37 -26.83
N ARG A 126 9.37 0.73 -27.05
CA ARG A 126 8.53 1.37 -26.01
C ARG A 126 8.24 0.43 -24.90
N ARG A 127 7.92 -0.83 -25.18
CA ARG A 127 7.69 -1.88 -24.20
C ARG A 127 8.88 -2.06 -23.26
N ALA A 128 10.10 -2.21 -23.80
CA ALA A 128 11.30 -2.32 -22.97
C ALA A 128 11.49 -1.12 -22.03
N LYS A 129 11.13 0.09 -22.48
CA LYS A 129 11.15 1.29 -21.63
C LYS A 129 10.07 1.26 -20.55
N ILE A 130 8.86 0.82 -20.88
CA ILE A 130 7.74 0.66 -19.94
C ILE A 130 8.10 -0.35 -18.85
N GLU A 131 8.65 -1.53 -19.23
CA GLU A 131 9.10 -2.57 -18.32
C GLU A 131 10.22 -2.07 -17.38
N SER A 132 11.17 -1.29 -17.90
CA SER A 132 12.22 -0.63 -17.10
C SER A 132 11.64 0.33 -16.06
N ILE A 133 10.62 1.11 -16.42
CA ILE A 133 9.95 2.02 -15.50
C ILE A 133 9.18 1.22 -14.44
N ALA A 134 8.46 0.17 -14.83
CA ALA A 134 7.73 -0.71 -13.92
C ALA A 134 8.66 -1.31 -12.87
N LEU A 135 9.81 -1.84 -13.31
CA LEU A 135 10.85 -2.39 -12.43
C LEU A 135 11.30 -1.37 -11.38
N LEU A 136 11.62 -0.14 -11.81
CA LEU A 136 12.09 0.90 -10.88
C LEU A 136 11.00 1.39 -9.91
N LEU A 137 9.75 1.48 -10.38
CA LEU A 137 8.62 1.83 -9.51
C LEU A 137 8.38 0.76 -8.45
N GLN A 138 8.39 -0.51 -8.85
CA GLN A 138 8.25 -1.63 -7.93
C GLN A 138 9.41 -1.67 -6.93
N ALA A 139 10.64 -1.55 -7.41
CA ALA A 139 11.84 -1.53 -6.57
C ALA A 139 11.86 -0.37 -5.55
N ALA A 140 11.29 0.79 -5.90
CA ALA A 140 11.13 1.91 -4.96
C ALA A 140 10.08 1.62 -3.89
N ILE A 141 9.00 0.90 -4.23
CA ILE A 141 8.00 0.45 -3.26
C ILE A 141 8.60 -0.58 -2.32
N ASP A 142 9.31 -1.57 -2.87
CA ASP A 142 9.96 -2.65 -2.10
C ASP A 142 11.05 -2.12 -1.18
N GLY A 143 11.74 -1.05 -1.57
CA GLY A 143 12.76 -0.38 -0.76
C GLY A 143 12.22 0.44 0.43
N LYS A 144 10.94 0.84 0.40
CA LYS A 144 10.38 1.81 1.36
C LYS A 144 10.54 1.44 2.83
N ASP A 145 10.38 0.15 3.17
CA ASP A 145 10.48 -0.36 4.53
C ASP A 145 11.76 -1.15 4.78
N LYS A 146 12.69 -1.12 3.83
CA LYS A 146 13.96 -1.84 3.88
C LYS A 146 15.10 -0.96 4.33
N VAL A 147 16.02 -1.62 5.00
CA VAL A 147 17.30 -1.04 5.44
C VAL A 147 18.45 -1.97 5.08
N GLY A 148 19.58 -1.38 4.76
CA GLY A 148 20.86 -2.07 4.85
C GLY A 148 21.30 -2.08 6.30
N LEU A 149 21.62 -3.26 6.83
CA LEU A 149 22.22 -3.41 8.15
C LEU A 149 23.61 -3.99 7.98
N LYS A 150 24.60 -3.26 8.44
CA LYS A 150 26.02 -3.63 8.38
C LYS A 150 26.60 -3.64 9.79
N ALA A 151 27.39 -4.65 10.11
CA ALA A 151 28.06 -4.78 11.39
C ALA A 151 29.45 -5.41 11.24
N ASN A 152 30.40 -4.99 12.08
CA ASN A 152 31.65 -5.67 12.28
C ASN A 152 31.46 -6.72 13.38
N ILE A 153 31.64 -7.99 13.04
CA ILE A 153 31.33 -9.15 13.88
C ILE A 153 32.61 -9.87 14.22
N PRO A 154 32.85 -10.23 15.50
CA PRO A 154 33.98 -11.10 15.85
C PRO A 154 33.86 -12.43 15.13
N ARG A 155 34.98 -12.93 14.56
CA ARG A 155 34.97 -14.25 13.88
C ARG A 155 34.49 -15.39 14.76
N ALA A 156 34.76 -15.29 16.07
CA ALA A 156 34.37 -16.31 17.03
C ALA A 156 32.83 -16.44 17.21
N THR A 157 32.07 -15.38 16.93
CA THR A 157 30.61 -15.38 17.08
C THR A 157 29.87 -15.16 15.75
N LEU A 158 30.57 -15.31 14.61
CA LEU A 158 30.01 -15.05 13.28
C LEU A 158 28.79 -15.92 13.00
N ASP A 159 28.88 -17.23 13.22
CA ASP A 159 27.80 -18.17 12.91
C ASP A 159 26.54 -17.87 13.75
N GLU A 160 26.73 -17.53 15.05
CA GLU A 160 25.63 -17.14 15.93
C GLU A 160 24.96 -15.83 15.47
N CYS A 161 25.77 -14.85 15.05
CA CYS A 161 25.28 -13.59 14.52
C CYS A 161 24.52 -13.79 13.21
N ILE A 162 25.06 -14.59 12.29
CA ILE A 162 24.41 -14.91 11.00
C ILE A 162 23.05 -15.61 11.24
N ALA A 163 22.98 -16.53 12.20
CA ALA A 163 21.75 -17.24 12.53
C ALA A 163 20.64 -16.31 13.06
N LEU A 164 21.01 -15.16 13.63
CA LEU A 164 20.04 -14.13 14.09
C LEU A 164 19.61 -13.18 12.97
N MET A 165 20.37 -13.09 11.90
CA MET A 165 20.12 -12.13 10.82
C MET A 165 18.93 -12.58 9.95
N PRO A 166 17.81 -11.83 9.90
CA PRO A 166 16.66 -12.12 9.05
C PRO A 166 16.96 -11.66 7.61
N ALA A 167 17.90 -12.31 6.97
CA ALA A 167 18.31 -11.96 5.62
C ALA A 167 17.31 -12.51 4.60
N GLU A 168 16.86 -11.68 3.67
CA GLU A 168 16.06 -12.11 2.49
C GLU A 168 16.95 -12.93 1.54
N THR A 169 18.24 -12.64 1.53
CA THR A 169 19.28 -13.37 0.84
C THR A 169 20.44 -13.66 1.80
N ALA A 170 21.32 -14.56 1.45
CA ALA A 170 22.49 -14.85 2.29
C ALA A 170 23.27 -13.56 2.64
N PRO A 171 23.72 -13.39 3.90
CA PRO A 171 24.52 -12.24 4.29
C PRO A 171 25.79 -12.13 3.44
N THR A 172 26.13 -10.91 3.05
CA THR A 172 27.46 -10.64 2.48
C THR A 172 28.44 -10.54 3.62
N VAL A 173 29.50 -11.35 3.58
CA VAL A 173 30.59 -11.34 4.58
C VAL A 173 31.90 -10.97 3.89
N ALA A 174 32.62 -9.98 4.44
CA ALA A 174 33.86 -9.50 3.92
C ALA A 174 34.92 -9.39 5.04
N ASP A 175 36.17 -9.72 4.71
CA ASP A 175 37.29 -9.54 5.61
C ASP A 175 37.59 -8.07 5.89
N LEU A 176 37.97 -7.79 7.11
CA LEU A 176 38.48 -6.47 7.52
C LEU A 176 40.01 -6.50 7.61
N THR A 177 40.64 -5.33 7.66
CA THR A 177 42.08 -5.21 7.95
C THR A 177 42.43 -5.74 9.34
N ASP A 178 41.47 -5.67 10.28
CA ASP A 178 41.54 -6.38 11.57
C ASP A 178 41.08 -7.83 11.36
N SER A 179 42.02 -8.77 11.55
CA SER A 179 41.76 -10.19 11.34
C SER A 179 40.79 -10.83 12.34
N GLU A 180 40.56 -10.18 13.49
CA GLU A 180 39.66 -10.67 14.54
C GLU A 180 38.17 -10.45 14.17
N PHE A 181 37.90 -9.54 13.23
CA PHE A 181 36.55 -9.17 12.82
C PHE A 181 36.33 -9.41 11.33
N VAL A 182 35.04 -9.58 10.99
CA VAL A 182 34.52 -9.55 9.62
C VAL A 182 33.42 -8.53 9.53
N SER A 183 33.22 -7.97 8.34
CA SER A 183 32.04 -7.13 8.07
C SER A 183 30.94 -8.03 7.51
N ALA A 184 29.77 -8.03 8.14
CA ALA A 184 28.56 -8.65 7.59
C ALA A 184 27.53 -7.58 7.21
N GLU A 185 26.87 -7.78 6.06
CA GLU A 185 25.85 -6.87 5.56
C GLU A 185 24.64 -7.67 5.05
N ILE A 186 23.45 -7.17 5.40
CA ILE A 186 22.16 -7.74 4.99
C ILE A 186 21.19 -6.65 4.57
N VAL A 187 20.19 -7.03 3.79
CA VAL A 187 18.97 -6.24 3.57
C VAL A 187 17.85 -6.88 4.40
N CYS A 188 17.17 -6.06 5.20
CA CYS A 188 16.05 -6.52 6.02
C CYS A 188 15.03 -5.39 6.22
N THR A 189 13.89 -5.69 6.85
CA THR A 189 12.95 -4.64 7.25
C THR A 189 13.53 -3.77 8.37
N ALA A 190 13.17 -2.49 8.40
CA ALA A 190 13.61 -1.58 9.47
C ALA A 190 13.18 -2.05 10.87
N VAL A 191 12.07 -2.77 10.98
CA VAL A 191 11.61 -3.37 12.25
C VAL A 191 12.57 -4.48 12.67
N ALA A 192 12.82 -5.44 11.80
CA ALA A 192 13.73 -6.55 12.07
C ALA A 192 15.16 -6.06 12.40
N GLY A 193 15.65 -5.06 11.65
CA GLY A 193 16.96 -4.45 11.92
C GLY A 193 17.05 -3.86 13.33
N ARG A 194 16.01 -3.18 13.81
CA ARG A 194 15.98 -2.66 15.19
C ARG A 194 15.95 -3.77 16.24
N GLU A 195 15.21 -4.84 15.99
CA GLU A 195 15.07 -5.97 16.93
C GLU A 195 16.37 -6.79 17.09
N ILE A 196 17.13 -6.94 16.00
CA ILE A 196 18.37 -7.73 16.05
C ILE A 196 19.59 -6.94 16.53
N THR A 197 19.62 -5.62 16.34
CA THR A 197 20.75 -4.77 16.69
C THR A 197 21.24 -4.98 18.14
N PRO A 198 20.39 -4.98 19.19
CA PRO A 198 20.83 -5.25 20.56
C PRO A 198 21.42 -6.65 20.73
N LYS A 199 20.89 -7.65 20.02
CA LYS A 199 21.34 -9.04 20.10
C LYS A 199 22.75 -9.20 19.48
N LEU A 200 22.96 -8.60 18.32
CA LEU A 200 24.27 -8.55 17.67
C LEU A 200 25.32 -7.86 18.56
N TYR A 201 24.92 -6.74 19.16
CA TYR A 201 25.82 -6.03 20.10
C TYR A 201 26.19 -6.87 21.31
N ALA A 202 25.27 -7.66 21.86
CA ALA A 202 25.53 -8.57 22.98
C ALA A 202 26.50 -9.69 22.60
N LEU A 203 26.51 -10.15 21.35
CA LEU A 203 27.46 -11.15 20.81
C LEU A 203 28.81 -10.53 20.40
N GLY A 204 29.05 -9.26 20.72
CA GLY A 204 30.33 -8.61 20.48
C GLY A 204 30.41 -7.82 19.18
N ALA A 205 29.34 -7.77 18.36
CA ALA A 205 29.34 -6.95 17.15
C ALA A 205 29.53 -5.46 17.48
N ARG A 206 30.25 -4.76 16.62
CA ARG A 206 30.55 -3.33 16.76
C ARG A 206 30.36 -2.60 15.42
N GLY A 207 30.33 -1.28 15.45
CA GLY A 207 30.15 -0.49 14.24
C GLY A 207 28.85 -0.86 13.50
N ILE A 208 27.79 -1.15 14.24
CA ILE A 208 26.49 -1.52 13.67
C ILE A 208 25.88 -0.28 13.03
N LEU A 209 25.66 -0.35 11.72
CA LEU A 209 25.06 0.72 10.91
C LEU A 209 23.74 0.23 10.35
N MET A 210 22.74 1.08 10.39
CA MET A 210 21.45 0.85 9.75
C MET A 210 21.11 2.07 8.91
N TYR A 211 20.92 1.89 7.61
CA TYR A 211 20.65 2.97 6.66
C TYR A 211 19.47 2.62 5.74
N PRO A 212 18.59 3.61 5.45
CA PRO A 212 17.44 3.36 4.60
C PRO A 212 17.85 3.06 3.17
N LEU A 213 17.09 2.19 2.51
CA LEU A 213 17.24 1.88 1.09
C LEU A 213 16.15 2.60 0.31
N ASN A 214 16.53 3.23 -0.81
CA ASN A 214 15.57 3.90 -1.68
C ASN A 214 15.00 2.97 -2.74
N VAL A 215 15.74 1.94 -3.11
CA VAL A 215 15.41 1.01 -4.20
C VAL A 215 15.95 -0.36 -3.83
N VAL A 216 15.13 -1.39 -3.97
CA VAL A 216 15.53 -2.81 -3.84
C VAL A 216 14.95 -3.56 -5.03
N VAL A 217 15.81 -4.16 -5.85
CA VAL A 217 15.43 -5.01 -6.99
C VAL A 217 15.63 -6.46 -6.57
N HIS A 218 14.56 -7.27 -6.69
CA HIS A 218 14.59 -8.71 -6.38
C HIS A 218 14.82 -9.57 -7.61
#